data_656f8fceef8758725d8604215734f9ae
#
_entry.id   656f8fceef8758725d8604215734f9ae
#
_cell.length_a   1.000
_cell.length_b   1.000
_cell.length_c   1.000
_cell.angle_alpha   90.00
_cell.angle_beta   90.00
_cell.angle_gamma   90.00
#
_symmetry.space_group_name_H-M   'P 1'
#
loop_
_entity.id
_entity.type
_entity.pdbx_description
1 polymer ?
#
loop_
_entity_poly.entity_id
_entity_poly.type
_entity_poly.pdbx_seq_one_letter_code
_entity_poly.pdbx_strand_id
1 'polypeptide(L)'
;MDIISAENIDFYYDDFHALKGISMGIEENSVTALIGPSGCGKSTFLRLMNRMNDLIDNTRMTGNLIIDGQNIYDKKVDVDSLRTKVGMVFQKPNPFPKSIFENVAYGLRVAGEKDRYVLEEVVENSLKSAALWDEVKDQLKKSAFELSGGQQQRLCIARALAIKPKIILMDEPASALDPLSTSKIEDLIFTLRNDYTIVIVTHNMQQASRVSDKTAFFYLGELIEYGETRQMFLKPRLEATQNYITGRFG
;
A
#
# COMPACT_ATOMS: atom_id res chain seq x y z
N MET A 1 -14.44 -3.38 12.60
CA MET A 1 -14.91 -4.42 11.64
C MET A 1 -13.84 -4.57 10.57
N ASP A 2 -13.52 -5.81 10.17
CA ASP A 2 -12.48 -6.00 9.16
C ASP A 2 -13.01 -5.62 7.78
N ILE A 3 -12.32 -4.70 7.12
CA ILE A 3 -12.59 -4.32 5.73
C ILE A 3 -11.92 -5.28 4.75
N ILE A 4 -10.82 -5.94 5.18
CA ILE A 4 -10.14 -7.00 4.44
C ILE A 4 -10.12 -8.24 5.31
N SER A 5 -10.57 -9.39 4.78
CA SER A 5 -10.45 -10.70 5.41
C SER A 5 -9.79 -11.68 4.45
N ALA A 6 -8.64 -12.20 4.86
CA ALA A 6 -7.96 -13.30 4.18
C ALA A 6 -8.24 -14.61 4.94
N GLU A 7 -8.68 -15.65 4.23
CA GLU A 7 -9.06 -16.93 4.80
C GLU A 7 -8.36 -18.06 4.05
N ASN A 8 -7.37 -18.68 4.69
CA ASN A 8 -6.58 -19.79 4.17
C ASN A 8 -6.03 -19.55 2.76
N ILE A 9 -5.38 -18.39 2.56
CA ILE A 9 -4.80 -18.03 1.27
C ILE A 9 -3.53 -18.83 1.02
N ASP A 10 -3.56 -19.66 -0.02
CA ASP A 10 -2.37 -20.21 -0.67
C ASP A 10 -2.15 -19.50 -2.00
N PHE A 11 -0.90 -19.19 -2.33
CA PHE A 11 -0.55 -18.59 -3.60
C PHE A 11 0.72 -19.21 -4.19
N TYR A 12 0.68 -19.46 -5.50
CA TYR A 12 1.76 -20.11 -6.23
C TYR A 12 2.19 -19.28 -7.43
N TYR A 13 3.49 -19.24 -7.66
CA TYR A 13 4.11 -18.86 -8.92
C TYR A 13 4.65 -20.14 -9.56
N ASP A 14 4.07 -20.60 -10.68
CA ASP A 14 4.30 -21.95 -11.22
C ASP A 14 4.15 -23.00 -10.10
N ASP A 15 5.22 -23.75 -9.79
CA ASP A 15 5.27 -24.74 -8.71
C ASP A 15 5.74 -24.16 -7.37
N PHE A 16 6.18 -22.91 -7.32
CA PHE A 16 6.68 -22.29 -6.10
C PHE A 16 5.53 -21.83 -5.20
N HIS A 17 5.40 -22.43 -4.01
CA HIS A 17 4.40 -22.09 -3.00
C HIS A 17 4.83 -20.83 -2.24
N ALA A 18 4.38 -19.68 -2.71
CA ALA A 18 4.82 -18.37 -2.22
C ALA A 18 4.08 -17.88 -0.96
N LEU A 19 2.81 -18.26 -0.79
CA LEU A 19 2.02 -17.99 0.43
C LEU A 19 1.32 -19.28 0.85
N LYS A 20 1.31 -19.53 2.18
CA LYS A 20 0.92 -20.81 2.76
C LYS A 20 -0.14 -20.61 3.85
N GLY A 21 -1.41 -20.79 3.51
CA GLY A 21 -2.53 -20.77 4.44
C GLY A 21 -2.70 -19.45 5.21
N ILE A 22 -2.44 -18.31 4.57
CA ILE A 22 -2.51 -17.00 5.23
C ILE A 22 -3.95 -16.69 5.63
N SER A 23 -4.16 -16.45 6.94
CA SER A 23 -5.45 -16.05 7.49
C SER A 23 -5.27 -14.84 8.42
N MET A 24 -5.87 -13.69 8.07
CA MET A 24 -5.85 -12.47 8.87
C MET A 24 -6.94 -11.49 8.47
N GLY A 25 -7.37 -10.66 9.42
CA GLY A 25 -8.28 -9.54 9.18
C GLY A 25 -7.59 -8.19 9.31
N ILE A 26 -7.96 -7.23 8.49
CA ILE A 26 -7.46 -5.85 8.55
C ILE A 26 -8.65 -4.92 8.83
N GLU A 27 -8.56 -4.17 9.91
CA GLU A 27 -9.60 -3.26 10.35
C GLU A 27 -9.70 -2.01 9.46
N GLU A 28 -10.92 -1.52 9.30
CA GLU A 28 -11.18 -0.26 8.58
C GLU A 28 -10.53 0.92 9.30
N ASN A 29 -10.04 1.92 8.55
CA ASN A 29 -9.39 3.14 9.05
C ASN A 29 -8.25 2.84 10.05
N SER A 30 -7.40 1.91 9.67
CA SER A 30 -6.21 1.50 10.44
C SER A 30 -5.00 1.33 9.52
N VAL A 31 -3.82 1.33 10.11
CA VAL A 31 -2.57 1.02 9.42
C VAL A 31 -2.08 -0.36 9.83
N THR A 32 -1.98 -1.28 8.88
CA THR A 32 -1.38 -2.60 9.11
C THR A 32 -0.03 -2.70 8.39
N ALA A 33 1.04 -2.95 9.13
CA ALA A 33 2.36 -3.19 8.57
C ALA A 33 2.61 -4.68 8.32
N LEU A 34 3.12 -5.02 7.15
CA LEU A 34 3.63 -6.34 6.81
C LEU A 34 5.15 -6.30 6.88
N ILE A 35 5.75 -7.04 7.82
CA ILE A 35 7.20 -7.11 8.06
C ILE A 35 7.72 -8.52 7.81
N GLY A 36 9.02 -8.66 7.60
CA GLY A 36 9.70 -9.95 7.39
C GLY A 36 10.86 -9.83 6.41
N PRO A 37 11.69 -10.86 6.27
CA PRO A 37 12.83 -10.89 5.35
C PRO A 37 12.42 -10.66 3.89
N SER A 38 13.38 -10.29 3.04
CA SER A 38 13.14 -10.21 1.60
C SER A 38 12.74 -11.58 1.05
N GLY A 39 11.76 -11.59 0.12
CA GLY A 39 11.27 -12.83 -0.50
C GLY A 39 10.31 -13.68 0.35
N CYS A 40 9.92 -13.25 1.55
CA CYS A 40 9.00 -14.03 2.41
C CYS A 40 7.50 -13.92 2.06
N GLY A 41 7.14 -13.25 0.95
CA GLY A 41 5.75 -13.20 0.46
C GLY A 41 4.96 -11.91 0.74
N LYS A 42 5.50 -10.91 1.47
CA LYS A 42 4.78 -9.67 1.83
C LYS A 42 4.19 -8.92 0.64
N SER A 43 5.03 -8.59 -0.35
CA SER A 43 4.57 -7.88 -1.55
C SER A 43 3.65 -8.76 -2.40
N THR A 44 3.84 -10.08 -2.39
CA THR A 44 2.91 -11.01 -3.03
C THR A 44 1.53 -10.92 -2.38
N PHE A 45 1.46 -10.99 -1.04
CA PHE A 45 0.20 -10.87 -0.30
C PHE A 45 -0.44 -9.49 -0.48
N LEU A 46 0.35 -8.41 -0.41
CA LEU A 46 -0.13 -7.05 -0.67
C LEU A 46 -0.81 -6.94 -2.05
N ARG A 47 -0.16 -7.45 -3.09
CA ARG A 47 -0.64 -7.37 -4.48
C ARG A 47 -1.84 -8.27 -4.78
N LEU A 48 -2.14 -9.25 -3.93
CA LEU A 48 -3.40 -10.00 -4.03
C LEU A 48 -4.61 -9.10 -3.79
N MET A 49 -4.52 -8.12 -2.88
CA MET A 49 -5.63 -7.27 -2.47
C MET A 49 -6.17 -6.38 -3.61
N ASN A 50 -5.39 -6.11 -4.65
CA ASN A 50 -5.83 -5.37 -5.84
C ASN A 50 -5.68 -6.18 -7.14
N ARG A 51 -5.46 -7.49 -7.01
CA ARG A 51 -5.33 -8.42 -8.14
C ARG A 51 -4.21 -8.05 -9.13
N MET A 52 -3.13 -7.41 -8.61
CA MET A 52 -1.97 -7.12 -9.47
C MET A 52 -1.19 -8.37 -9.85
N ASN A 53 -1.29 -9.44 -9.06
CA ASN A 53 -0.66 -10.72 -9.39
C ASN A 53 -1.30 -11.42 -10.59
N ASP A 54 -2.53 -11.04 -10.98
CA ASP A 54 -3.19 -11.54 -12.20
C ASP A 54 -2.43 -11.13 -13.49
N LEU A 55 -1.52 -10.17 -13.40
CA LEU A 55 -0.67 -9.74 -14.52
C LEU A 55 0.57 -10.64 -14.71
N ILE A 56 0.77 -11.60 -13.83
CA ILE A 56 1.89 -12.56 -13.86
C ILE A 56 1.34 -13.89 -14.34
N ASP A 57 1.94 -14.43 -15.41
CA ASP A 57 1.55 -15.72 -15.95
C ASP A 57 1.80 -16.86 -14.96
N ASN A 58 1.03 -17.93 -15.09
CA ASN A 58 1.16 -19.17 -14.33
C ASN A 58 1.02 -18.97 -12.80
N THR A 59 0.16 -18.06 -12.37
CA THR A 59 -0.17 -17.90 -10.95
C THR A 59 -1.44 -18.65 -10.58
N ARG A 60 -1.49 -19.17 -9.35
CA ARG A 60 -2.67 -19.84 -8.79
C ARG A 60 -2.88 -19.42 -7.35
N MET A 61 -4.12 -19.07 -7.01
CA MET A 61 -4.56 -18.77 -5.65
C MET A 61 -5.68 -19.73 -5.22
N THR A 62 -5.68 -20.12 -3.96
CA THR A 62 -6.80 -20.79 -3.28
C THR A 62 -7.12 -20.07 -1.96
N GLY A 63 -8.26 -20.36 -1.36
CA GLY A 63 -8.79 -19.63 -0.21
C GLY A 63 -9.69 -18.47 -0.63
N ASN A 64 -10.07 -17.61 0.33
CA ASN A 64 -10.95 -16.46 0.10
C ASN A 64 -10.25 -15.17 0.50
N LEU A 65 -10.33 -14.15 -0.36
CA LEU A 65 -9.91 -12.79 -0.04
C LEU A 65 -11.11 -11.86 -0.19
N ILE A 66 -11.65 -11.45 0.95
CA ILE A 66 -12.85 -10.65 1.05
C ILE A 66 -12.45 -9.21 1.30
N ILE A 67 -12.93 -8.28 0.47
CA ILE A 67 -12.73 -6.83 0.64
C ILE A 67 -14.10 -6.16 0.57
N ASP A 68 -14.42 -5.35 1.58
CA ASP A 68 -15.70 -4.63 1.65
C ASP A 68 -16.89 -5.59 1.50
N GLY A 69 -16.81 -6.78 2.13
CA GLY A 69 -17.84 -7.82 2.12
C GLY A 69 -17.93 -8.68 0.84
N GLN A 70 -17.05 -8.47 -0.15
CA GLN A 70 -17.04 -9.19 -1.41
C GLN A 70 -15.76 -10.02 -1.58
N ASN A 71 -15.86 -11.31 -1.92
CA ASN A 71 -14.69 -12.07 -2.36
C ASN A 71 -14.20 -11.53 -3.71
N ILE A 72 -13.01 -10.91 -3.70
CA ILE A 72 -12.48 -10.20 -4.87
C ILE A 72 -11.98 -11.12 -5.99
N TYR A 73 -11.89 -12.45 -5.73
CA TYR A 73 -11.54 -13.46 -6.73
C TYR A 73 -12.76 -14.17 -7.35
N ASP A 74 -13.97 -13.75 -7.00
CA ASP A 74 -15.17 -14.23 -7.69
C ASP A 74 -15.14 -13.82 -9.16
N LYS A 75 -15.61 -14.72 -10.04
CA LYS A 75 -15.59 -14.53 -11.51
C LYS A 75 -16.36 -13.30 -12.01
N LYS A 76 -17.29 -12.77 -11.18
CA LYS A 76 -18.13 -11.61 -11.53
C LYS A 76 -17.53 -10.28 -11.08
N VAL A 77 -16.38 -10.29 -10.39
CA VAL A 77 -15.77 -9.05 -9.89
C VAL A 77 -15.13 -8.29 -11.05
N ASP A 78 -15.57 -7.04 -11.20
CA ASP A 78 -14.92 -6.08 -12.08
C ASP A 78 -13.60 -5.59 -11.44
N VAL A 79 -12.48 -5.96 -12.05
CA VAL A 79 -11.13 -5.66 -11.55
C VAL A 79 -10.82 -4.16 -11.61
N ASP A 80 -11.37 -3.44 -12.58
CA ASP A 80 -11.14 -1.99 -12.70
C ASP A 80 -11.87 -1.25 -11.57
N SER A 81 -13.10 -1.64 -11.26
CA SER A 81 -13.82 -1.15 -10.08
C SER A 81 -13.11 -1.48 -8.77
N LEU A 82 -12.55 -2.69 -8.65
CA LEU A 82 -11.75 -3.07 -7.48
C LEU A 82 -10.53 -2.15 -7.33
N ARG A 83 -9.77 -1.92 -8.40
CA ARG A 83 -8.57 -1.06 -8.40
C ARG A 83 -8.88 0.41 -8.15
N THR A 84 -10.10 0.85 -8.39
CA THR A 84 -10.57 2.18 -7.98
C THR A 84 -10.75 2.26 -6.46
N LYS A 85 -11.24 1.18 -5.81
CA LYS A 85 -11.43 1.10 -4.36
C LYS A 85 -10.12 0.82 -3.61
N VAL A 86 -9.17 0.12 -4.23
CA VAL A 86 -7.91 -0.34 -3.64
C VAL A 86 -6.73 0.25 -4.41
N GLY A 87 -6.32 1.46 -4.01
CA GLY A 87 -5.19 2.16 -4.60
C GLY A 87 -3.84 1.54 -4.24
N MET A 88 -2.82 1.76 -5.06
CA MET A 88 -1.48 1.22 -4.81
C MET A 88 -0.37 2.25 -5.04
N VAL A 89 0.56 2.29 -4.10
CA VAL A 89 1.81 3.05 -4.15
C VAL A 89 2.96 2.07 -4.18
N PHE A 90 3.80 2.18 -5.21
CA PHE A 90 4.92 1.26 -5.45
C PHE A 90 6.20 1.71 -4.75
N GLN A 91 7.12 0.78 -4.58
CA GLN A 91 8.44 1.00 -3.97
C GLN A 91 9.24 2.08 -4.71
N LYS A 92 9.29 2.00 -6.04
CA LYS A 92 9.90 3.04 -6.86
C LYS A 92 8.83 4.00 -7.33
N PRO A 93 9.04 5.33 -7.18
CA PRO A 93 8.14 6.31 -7.76
C PRO A 93 7.96 6.02 -9.25
N ASN A 94 6.71 6.04 -9.70
CA ASN A 94 6.35 5.75 -11.08
C ASN A 94 5.42 6.82 -11.67
N PRO A 95 5.81 8.09 -11.67
CA PRO A 95 5.01 9.12 -12.31
C PRO A 95 4.89 8.83 -13.81
N PHE A 96 3.75 9.16 -14.38
CA PHE A 96 3.58 9.11 -15.84
C PHE A 96 4.41 10.21 -16.52
N PRO A 97 4.81 10.03 -17.81
CA PRO A 97 5.50 11.03 -18.60
C PRO A 97 4.55 12.19 -18.99
N LYS A 98 4.02 12.84 -18.00
CA LYS A 98 3.01 13.90 -18.03
C LYS A 98 3.37 15.00 -17.02
N SER A 99 2.62 16.10 -17.04
CA SER A 99 2.77 17.14 -16.03
C SER A 99 2.37 16.65 -14.63
N ILE A 100 2.71 17.42 -13.60
CA ILE A 100 2.29 17.19 -12.21
C ILE A 100 0.77 17.12 -12.15
N PHE A 101 0.07 18.10 -12.74
CA PHE A 101 -1.39 18.14 -12.82
C PHE A 101 -1.97 16.89 -13.44
N GLU A 102 -1.49 16.52 -14.65
CA GLU A 102 -2.03 15.39 -15.39
C GLU A 102 -1.71 14.04 -14.74
N ASN A 103 -0.69 13.94 -13.90
CA ASN A 103 -0.46 12.75 -13.08
C ASN A 103 -1.57 12.54 -12.05
N VAL A 104 -1.96 13.60 -11.33
CA VAL A 104 -3.01 13.51 -10.30
C VAL A 104 -4.39 13.38 -10.93
N ALA A 105 -4.68 14.15 -11.99
CA ALA A 105 -5.95 14.12 -12.70
C ALA A 105 -6.19 12.82 -13.50
N TYR A 106 -5.17 11.98 -13.69
CA TYR A 106 -5.22 10.87 -14.63
C TYR A 106 -6.38 9.89 -14.38
N GLY A 107 -6.55 9.45 -13.15
CA GLY A 107 -7.63 8.50 -12.81
C GLY A 107 -9.02 9.07 -13.08
N LEU A 108 -9.24 10.35 -12.77
CA LEU A 108 -10.50 11.06 -13.04
C LEU A 108 -10.78 11.17 -14.54
N ARG A 109 -9.74 11.49 -15.34
CA ARG A 109 -9.89 11.54 -16.80
C ARG A 109 -10.22 10.19 -17.41
N VAL A 110 -9.62 9.11 -16.91
CA VAL A 110 -9.94 7.74 -17.33
C VAL A 110 -11.39 7.40 -16.97
N ALA A 111 -11.87 7.86 -15.81
CA ALA A 111 -13.27 7.73 -15.39
C ALA A 111 -14.25 8.63 -16.18
N GLY A 112 -13.75 9.45 -17.14
CA GLY A 112 -14.56 10.28 -18.01
C GLY A 112 -14.79 11.71 -17.55
N GLU A 113 -14.16 12.14 -16.43
CA GLU A 113 -14.29 13.52 -15.95
C GLU A 113 -13.60 14.51 -16.89
N LYS A 114 -14.34 15.54 -17.32
CA LYS A 114 -13.88 16.58 -18.24
C LYS A 114 -14.02 17.99 -17.69
N ASP A 115 -14.77 18.14 -16.58
CA ASP A 115 -14.96 19.44 -15.97
C ASP A 115 -13.63 19.94 -15.37
N ARG A 116 -13.19 21.08 -15.89
CA ARG A 116 -11.92 21.66 -15.49
C ARG A 116 -11.91 22.08 -14.02
N TYR A 117 -13.02 22.62 -13.53
CA TYR A 117 -13.11 23.06 -12.13
C TYR A 117 -13.04 21.88 -11.17
N VAL A 118 -13.75 20.78 -11.48
CA VAL A 118 -13.68 19.54 -10.69
C VAL A 118 -12.27 18.99 -10.68
N LEU A 119 -11.61 18.94 -11.83
CA LEU A 119 -10.23 18.45 -11.92
C LEU A 119 -9.24 19.33 -11.13
N GLU A 120 -9.36 20.66 -11.24
CA GLU A 120 -8.50 21.61 -10.50
C GLU A 120 -8.70 21.45 -8.99
N GLU A 121 -9.93 21.35 -8.51
CA GLU A 121 -10.26 21.14 -7.10
C GLU A 121 -9.70 19.83 -6.56
N VAL A 122 -9.93 18.71 -7.27
CA VAL A 122 -9.44 17.40 -6.83
C VAL A 122 -7.92 17.34 -6.84
N VAL A 123 -7.27 17.90 -7.87
CA VAL A 123 -5.81 17.94 -7.95
C VAL A 123 -5.23 18.75 -6.78
N GLU A 124 -5.75 19.93 -6.50
CA GLU A 124 -5.32 20.74 -5.36
C GLU A 124 -5.48 20.01 -4.04
N ASN A 125 -6.68 19.45 -3.79
CA ASN A 125 -6.97 18.72 -2.55
C ASN A 125 -6.08 17.49 -2.39
N SER A 126 -5.86 16.71 -3.46
CA SER A 126 -5.01 15.51 -3.43
C SER A 126 -3.54 15.86 -3.18
N LEU A 127 -3.04 16.94 -3.77
CA LEU A 127 -1.67 17.43 -3.54
C LEU A 127 -1.50 17.97 -2.11
N LYS A 128 -2.53 18.64 -1.55
CA LYS A 128 -2.55 19.06 -0.14
C LYS A 128 -2.54 17.83 0.79
N SER A 129 -3.41 16.85 0.54
CA SER A 129 -3.45 15.61 1.31
C SER A 129 -2.15 14.82 1.25
N ALA A 130 -1.38 14.94 0.15
CA ALA A 130 -0.06 14.33 0.00
C ALA A 130 1.09 15.22 0.50
N ALA A 131 0.80 16.33 1.20
CA ALA A 131 1.78 17.31 1.70
C ALA A 131 2.76 17.79 0.61
N LEU A 132 2.27 17.98 -0.63
CA LEU A 132 3.08 18.36 -1.78
C LEU A 132 2.67 19.73 -2.39
N TRP A 133 1.45 20.21 -2.11
CA TRP A 133 0.86 21.38 -2.73
C TRP A 133 1.76 22.62 -2.69
N ASP A 134 2.26 22.98 -1.51
CA ASP A 134 3.06 24.20 -1.34
C ASP A 134 4.40 24.17 -2.09
N GLU A 135 4.89 22.96 -2.39
CA GLU A 135 6.14 22.80 -3.15
C GLU A 135 5.92 22.85 -4.68
N VAL A 136 4.67 22.62 -5.17
CA VAL A 136 4.44 22.46 -6.61
C VAL A 136 3.33 23.32 -7.20
N LYS A 137 2.56 24.06 -6.40
CA LYS A 137 1.40 24.86 -6.85
C LYS A 137 1.69 25.81 -8.01
N ASP A 138 2.89 26.40 -8.05
CA ASP A 138 3.29 27.35 -9.09
C ASP A 138 3.90 26.67 -10.34
N GLN A 139 3.98 25.32 -10.34
CA GLN A 139 4.63 24.57 -11.42
C GLN A 139 3.85 23.33 -11.86
N LEU A 140 2.53 23.29 -11.68
CA LEU A 140 1.67 22.14 -11.98
C LEU A 140 1.75 21.65 -13.44
N LYS A 141 2.14 22.54 -14.37
CA LYS A 141 2.29 22.23 -15.81
C LYS A 141 3.66 21.62 -16.15
N LYS A 142 4.64 21.66 -15.24
CA LYS A 142 5.95 21.05 -15.47
C LYS A 142 5.89 19.53 -15.46
N SER A 143 6.91 18.93 -16.05
CA SER A 143 7.05 17.47 -16.07
C SER A 143 7.19 16.92 -14.63
N ALA A 144 6.47 15.83 -14.34
CA ALA A 144 6.60 15.14 -13.06
C ALA A 144 8.01 14.55 -12.84
N PHE A 145 8.78 14.31 -13.89
CA PHE A 145 10.16 13.85 -13.81
C PHE A 145 11.17 14.90 -13.32
N GLU A 146 10.79 16.18 -13.30
CA GLU A 146 11.62 17.26 -12.75
C GLU A 146 11.59 17.31 -11.20
N LEU A 147 10.67 16.56 -10.58
CA LEU A 147 10.55 16.46 -9.13
C LEU A 147 11.65 15.58 -8.54
N SER A 148 12.06 15.86 -7.29
CA SER A 148 12.92 14.98 -6.52
C SER A 148 12.24 13.62 -6.24
N GLY A 149 13.01 12.58 -5.90
CA GLY A 149 12.45 11.24 -5.62
C GLY A 149 11.35 11.26 -4.55
N GLY A 150 11.55 11.99 -3.45
CA GLY A 150 10.53 12.13 -2.40
C GLY A 150 9.29 12.92 -2.87
N GLN A 151 9.45 13.92 -3.72
CA GLN A 151 8.32 14.64 -4.33
C GLN A 151 7.57 13.75 -5.32
N GLN A 152 8.29 12.96 -6.15
CA GLN A 152 7.67 11.99 -7.05
C GLN A 152 6.87 10.94 -6.30
N GLN A 153 7.36 10.45 -5.16
CA GLN A 153 6.65 9.49 -4.33
C GLN A 153 5.35 10.10 -3.76
N ARG A 154 5.41 11.32 -3.22
CA ARG A 154 4.22 12.03 -2.75
C ARG A 154 3.26 12.37 -3.89
N LEU A 155 3.75 12.63 -5.09
CA LEU A 155 2.91 12.77 -6.29
C LEU A 155 2.17 11.46 -6.63
N CYS A 156 2.84 10.30 -6.53
CA CYS A 156 2.21 9.00 -6.74
C CYS A 156 1.15 8.72 -5.66
N ILE A 157 1.37 9.17 -4.42
CA ILE A 157 0.35 9.10 -3.36
C ILE A 157 -0.82 10.03 -3.70
N ALA A 158 -0.58 11.29 -4.08
CA ALA A 158 -1.63 12.23 -4.50
C ALA A 158 -2.47 11.66 -5.65
N ARG A 159 -1.83 11.02 -6.63
CA ARG A 159 -2.52 10.33 -7.73
C ARG A 159 -3.44 9.21 -7.24
N ALA A 160 -2.99 8.43 -6.26
CA ALA A 160 -3.80 7.36 -5.67
C ALA A 160 -4.98 7.94 -4.86
N LEU A 161 -4.79 9.05 -4.13
CA LEU A 161 -5.83 9.71 -3.34
C LEU A 161 -6.91 10.38 -4.20
N ALA A 162 -6.56 10.84 -5.41
CA ALA A 162 -7.47 11.59 -6.30
C ALA A 162 -8.75 10.82 -6.65
N ILE A 163 -8.69 9.50 -6.71
CA ILE A 163 -9.85 8.63 -6.98
C ILE A 163 -10.61 8.22 -5.71
N LYS A 164 -10.22 8.76 -4.53
CA LYS A 164 -10.84 8.50 -3.22
C LYS A 164 -11.00 7.00 -2.92
N PRO A 165 -9.92 6.22 -2.90
CA PRO A 165 -9.99 4.80 -2.59
C PRO A 165 -10.43 4.57 -1.14
N LYS A 166 -10.94 3.38 -0.80
CA LYS A 166 -11.17 2.96 0.59
C LYS A 166 -9.89 2.43 1.25
N ILE A 167 -9.02 1.82 0.45
CA ILE A 167 -7.81 1.13 0.89
C ILE A 167 -6.62 1.63 0.08
N ILE A 168 -5.50 1.88 0.75
CA ILE A 168 -4.24 2.26 0.12
C ILE A 168 -3.18 1.20 0.46
N LEU A 169 -2.69 0.54 -0.56
CA LEU A 169 -1.59 -0.41 -0.47
C LEU A 169 -0.28 0.31 -0.73
N MET A 170 0.72 0.12 0.14
CA MET A 170 2.03 0.75 0.02
C MET A 170 3.14 -0.31 0.06
N ASP A 171 3.81 -0.54 -1.06
CA ASP A 171 4.92 -1.49 -1.16
C ASP A 171 6.25 -0.75 -0.95
N GLU A 172 6.79 -0.79 0.27
CA GLU A 172 8.04 -0.14 0.68
C GLU A 172 8.17 1.35 0.27
N PRO A 173 7.19 2.22 0.58
CA PRO A 173 7.04 3.55 -0.05
C PRO A 173 8.18 4.53 0.25
N ALA A 174 9.05 4.24 1.21
CA ALA A 174 10.14 5.11 1.63
C ALA A 174 11.54 4.48 1.49
N SER A 175 11.67 3.26 0.96
CA SER A 175 12.92 2.50 0.95
C SER A 175 14.05 3.13 0.12
N ALA A 176 13.71 3.93 -0.89
CA ALA A 176 14.68 4.59 -1.77
C ALA A 176 14.82 6.11 -1.49
N LEU A 177 14.29 6.59 -0.36
CA LEU A 177 14.23 8.02 -0.04
C LEU A 177 15.27 8.40 1.03
N ASP A 178 15.66 9.66 1.02
CA ASP A 178 16.44 10.27 2.08
C ASP A 178 15.65 10.36 3.41
N PRO A 179 16.33 10.54 4.56
CA PRO A 179 15.66 10.54 5.88
C PRO A 179 14.57 11.61 6.02
N LEU A 180 14.75 12.81 5.42
CA LEU A 180 13.78 13.88 5.50
C LEU A 180 12.51 13.53 4.70
N SER A 181 12.69 13.01 3.48
CA SER A 181 11.59 12.53 2.65
C SER A 181 10.86 11.34 3.28
N THR A 182 11.60 10.44 3.95
CA THR A 182 11.03 9.32 4.72
C THR A 182 10.13 9.82 5.85
N SER A 183 10.61 10.80 6.65
CA SER A 183 9.80 11.39 7.73
C SER A 183 8.51 12.00 7.19
N LYS A 184 8.57 12.73 6.07
CA LYS A 184 7.36 13.30 5.43
C LYS A 184 6.35 12.23 5.00
N ILE A 185 6.81 11.06 4.52
CA ILE A 185 5.92 9.93 4.18
C ILE A 185 5.30 9.32 5.44
N GLU A 186 6.06 9.20 6.54
CA GLU A 186 5.54 8.69 7.82
C GLU A 186 4.47 9.62 8.41
N ASP A 187 4.72 10.93 8.43
CA ASP A 187 3.74 11.95 8.88
C ASP A 187 2.47 11.91 8.00
N LEU A 188 2.65 11.69 6.70
CA LEU A 188 1.56 11.56 5.76
C LEU A 188 0.70 10.32 6.06
N ILE A 189 1.32 9.14 6.28
CA ILE A 189 0.61 7.91 6.65
C ILE A 189 -0.18 8.13 7.94
N PHE A 190 0.44 8.78 8.94
CA PHE A 190 -0.22 9.10 10.20
C PHE A 190 -1.46 9.99 10.03
N THR A 191 -1.43 10.92 9.09
CA THR A 191 -2.58 11.79 8.78
C THR A 191 -3.67 11.03 8.03
N LEU A 192 -3.28 10.26 7.01
CA LEU A 192 -4.19 9.54 6.13
C LEU A 192 -4.97 8.40 6.82
N ARG A 193 -4.45 7.82 7.90
CA ARG A 193 -5.10 6.70 8.60
C ARG A 193 -6.49 7.02 9.15
N ASN A 194 -6.81 8.31 9.33
CA ASN A 194 -8.11 8.72 9.85
C ASN A 194 -9.24 8.52 8.81
N ASP A 195 -8.88 8.58 7.52
CA ASP A 195 -9.83 8.53 6.41
C ASP A 195 -9.68 7.27 5.55
N TYR A 196 -8.52 6.60 5.62
CA TYR A 196 -8.16 5.47 4.76
C TYR A 196 -7.67 4.27 5.56
N THR A 197 -7.97 3.08 5.06
CA THR A 197 -7.29 1.86 5.51
C THR A 197 -5.97 1.72 4.76
N ILE A 198 -4.86 1.55 5.47
CA ILE A 198 -3.54 1.48 4.87
C ILE A 198 -2.89 0.13 5.17
N VAL A 199 -2.40 -0.54 4.13
CA VAL A 199 -1.56 -1.73 4.28
C VAL A 199 -0.19 -1.42 3.73
N ILE A 200 0.83 -1.44 4.59
CA ILE A 200 2.20 -1.07 4.22
C ILE A 200 3.15 -2.27 4.35
N VAL A 201 3.90 -2.56 3.30
CA VAL A 201 5.08 -3.42 3.38
C VAL A 201 6.28 -2.57 3.73
N THR A 202 7.04 -2.97 4.72
CA THR A 202 8.32 -2.33 5.05
C THR A 202 9.32 -3.34 5.64
N HIS A 203 10.59 -3.16 5.33
CA HIS A 203 11.70 -3.85 5.99
C HIS A 203 12.31 -3.01 7.13
N ASN A 204 11.84 -1.77 7.32
CA ASN A 204 12.31 -0.89 8.39
C ASN A 204 11.42 -1.05 9.63
N MET A 205 11.97 -1.72 10.66
CA MET A 205 11.26 -1.99 11.92
C MET A 205 10.86 -0.71 12.66
N GLN A 206 11.70 0.32 12.60
CA GLN A 206 11.38 1.60 13.24
C GLN A 206 10.20 2.28 12.54
N GLN A 207 10.15 2.23 11.22
CA GLN A 207 9.01 2.73 10.46
C GLN A 207 7.73 1.98 10.82
N ALA A 208 7.74 0.63 10.76
CA ALA A 208 6.59 -0.18 11.16
C ALA A 208 6.09 0.19 12.56
N SER A 209 7.00 0.29 13.54
CA SER A 209 6.67 0.65 14.93
C SER A 209 6.05 2.03 15.09
N ARG A 210 6.41 3.00 14.22
CA ARG A 210 5.88 4.38 14.31
C ARG A 210 4.54 4.56 13.62
N VAL A 211 4.34 3.92 12.45
CA VAL A 211 3.20 4.26 11.59
C VAL A 211 2.03 3.29 11.71
N SER A 212 2.23 2.05 12.21
CA SER A 212 1.16 1.05 12.17
C SER A 212 0.47 0.83 13.51
N ASP A 213 -0.82 0.50 13.43
CA ASP A 213 -1.65 0.07 14.56
C ASP A 213 -1.45 -1.44 14.81
N LYS A 214 -1.45 -2.24 13.73
CA LYS A 214 -1.17 -3.68 13.76
C LYS A 214 0.00 -4.05 12.88
N THR A 215 0.68 -5.11 13.24
CA THR A 215 1.83 -5.64 12.47
C THR A 215 1.65 -7.13 12.24
N ALA A 216 1.96 -7.57 11.01
CA ALA A 216 1.98 -8.96 10.58
C ALA A 216 3.41 -9.35 10.21
N PHE A 217 3.96 -10.34 10.89
CA PHE A 217 5.29 -10.89 10.59
C PHE A 217 5.18 -12.10 9.67
N PHE A 218 5.77 -11.97 8.48
CA PHE A 218 5.85 -13.02 7.46
C PHE A 218 7.22 -13.67 7.43
N TYR A 219 7.25 -15.00 7.32
CA TYR A 219 8.47 -15.76 7.12
C TYR A 219 8.23 -16.99 6.23
N LEU A 220 9.03 -17.17 5.19
CA LEU A 220 8.97 -18.30 4.24
C LEU A 220 7.55 -18.60 3.69
N GLY A 221 6.77 -17.56 3.44
CA GLY A 221 5.41 -17.66 2.91
C GLY A 221 4.33 -17.84 3.97
N GLU A 222 4.67 -17.89 5.23
CA GLU A 222 3.74 -18.08 6.36
C GLU A 222 3.56 -16.79 7.16
N LEU A 223 2.35 -16.60 7.73
CA LEU A 223 2.06 -15.57 8.72
C LEU A 223 2.43 -16.12 10.11
N ILE A 224 3.56 -15.68 10.64
CA ILE A 224 4.11 -16.17 11.90
C ILE A 224 3.39 -15.55 13.10
N GLU A 225 3.25 -14.23 13.09
CA GLU A 225 2.57 -13.50 14.17
C GLU A 225 1.82 -12.31 13.62
N TYR A 226 0.62 -12.04 14.16
CA TYR A 226 -0.20 -10.88 13.84
C TYR A 226 -0.82 -10.30 15.10
N GLY A 227 -0.76 -9.00 15.28
CA GLY A 227 -1.33 -8.34 16.45
C GLY A 227 -0.98 -6.85 16.54
N GLU A 228 -1.33 -6.27 17.69
CA GLU A 228 -1.05 -4.87 18.01
C GLU A 228 0.45 -4.58 17.88
N THR A 229 0.81 -3.55 17.12
CA THR A 229 2.20 -3.18 16.84
C THR A 229 2.99 -2.94 18.12
N ARG A 230 2.45 -2.16 19.05
CA ARG A 230 3.11 -1.86 20.31
C ARG A 230 3.46 -3.13 21.11
N GLN A 231 2.52 -4.08 21.18
CA GLN A 231 2.74 -5.34 21.88
C GLN A 231 3.80 -6.18 21.18
N MET A 232 3.72 -6.32 19.86
CA MET A 232 4.66 -7.13 19.07
C MET A 232 6.10 -6.61 19.18
N PHE A 233 6.31 -5.30 19.19
CA PHE A 233 7.65 -4.71 19.30
C PHE A 233 8.21 -4.70 20.74
N LEU A 234 7.37 -4.62 21.77
CA LEU A 234 7.80 -4.62 23.17
C LEU A 234 7.91 -6.03 23.75
N LYS A 235 6.97 -6.90 23.42
CA LYS A 235 6.88 -8.25 23.98
C LYS A 235 6.24 -9.20 22.95
N PRO A 236 6.97 -9.61 21.91
CA PRO A 236 6.46 -10.57 20.91
C PRO A 236 6.08 -11.89 21.60
N ARG A 237 5.08 -12.56 21.06
CA ARG A 237 4.59 -13.83 21.59
C ARG A 237 5.47 -14.99 21.17
N LEU A 238 6.11 -14.90 19.99
CA LEU A 238 6.92 -15.94 19.41
C LEU A 238 8.40 -15.56 19.38
N GLU A 239 9.27 -16.54 19.69
CA GLU A 239 10.72 -16.36 19.66
C GLU A 239 11.21 -15.95 18.26
N ALA A 240 10.62 -16.52 17.20
CA ALA A 240 10.94 -16.15 15.82
C ALA A 240 10.73 -14.65 15.55
N THR A 241 9.61 -14.09 16.03
CA THR A 241 9.30 -12.65 15.92
C THR A 241 10.33 -11.83 16.73
N GLN A 242 10.65 -12.26 17.94
CA GLN A 242 11.64 -11.59 18.79
C GLN A 242 13.02 -11.54 18.12
N ASN A 243 13.47 -12.67 17.59
CA ASN A 243 14.76 -12.77 16.90
C ASN A 243 14.79 -11.86 15.66
N TYR A 244 13.68 -11.81 14.89
CA TYR A 244 13.62 -10.94 13.72
C TYR A 244 13.68 -9.45 14.11
N ILE A 245 12.87 -8.99 15.05
CA ILE A 245 12.82 -7.59 15.49
C ILE A 245 14.15 -7.13 16.12
N THR A 246 14.85 -8.02 16.83
CA THR A 246 16.14 -7.71 17.47
C THR A 246 17.35 -7.88 16.55
N GLY A 247 17.15 -8.24 15.27
CA GLY A 247 18.24 -8.45 14.32
C GLY A 247 19.07 -9.72 14.56
N ARG A 248 18.57 -10.67 15.34
CA ARG A 248 19.21 -11.97 15.64
C ARG A 248 18.71 -13.09 14.72
N PHE A 249 18.12 -12.70 13.62
CA PHE A 249 17.49 -13.61 12.66
C PHE A 249 18.54 -13.94 11.57
N GLY A 250 19.02 -15.18 11.54
CA GLY A 250 20.00 -15.67 10.58
C GLY A 250 20.32 -17.12 10.85
#